data_5ee6c2a53c8b526ab417a610f0f4c988
#
_entry.id   5ee6c2a53c8b526ab417a610f0f4c988
#
_cell.length_a   1.000
_cell.length_b   1.000
_cell.length_c   1.000
_cell.angle_alpha   90.00
_cell.angle_beta   90.00
_cell.angle_gamma   90.00
#
_symmetry.space_group_name_H-M   'P 1'
#
loop_
_entity.id
_entity.type
_entity.pdbx_description
1 polymer ?
#
loop_
_entity_poly.entity_id
_entity_poly.type
_entity_poly.pdbx_seq_one_letter_code
_entity_poly.pdbx_strand_id
1 'polypeptide(L)'
;MPATNRRPCTVDTSMHFCPHDGCDYRGWLGLGNLRANGHPSGGPWRQFSCRSCQGYFLETHGTIFHGKRLSVELIVRVLACLAEGLGIRATARVFEVDANTVLQWLVEAAEQLRAFTRYFLCDVHVTQLQLDELYAILRGVREGQISEEQALRLLEPARPWVWTAIDPVSTLLLAIEVGPRTVAMAQRVVHQVVGVLAPGCMPAWFSDGFKGYLPAILGHFGVWTHPERRQDQGPRPKPRWMPLPQLLYAQVVKQYRRKRVVGVHHRVVFGTLEAVEHVLAACGWKINTSFIERLNLDIRQRVAAVGRRVNTL
;
A
#
# COMPACT_ATOMS: atom_id res chain seq x y z
N MET A 1 -28.90 -34.88 -45.26
CA MET A 1 -28.31 -34.67 -43.96
C MET A 1 -28.78 -33.33 -43.43
N PRO A 2 -29.42 -33.22 -42.26
CA PRO A 2 -29.94 -31.94 -41.79
C PRO A 2 -28.74 -31.07 -41.29
N ALA A 3 -28.66 -29.86 -41.81
CA ALA A 3 -27.72 -28.82 -41.35
C ALA A 3 -28.00 -28.52 -39.88
N THR A 4 -27.08 -28.85 -39.01
CA THR A 4 -27.11 -28.45 -37.59
C THR A 4 -27.01 -26.94 -37.51
N ASN A 5 -28.12 -26.32 -37.23
CA ASN A 5 -28.29 -24.89 -37.00
C ASN A 5 -27.61 -24.56 -35.66
N ARG A 6 -26.26 -24.52 -35.63
CA ARG A 6 -25.48 -24.03 -34.48
C ARG A 6 -25.70 -22.53 -34.42
N ARG A 7 -26.59 -22.09 -33.51
CA ARG A 7 -26.63 -20.67 -33.12
C ARG A 7 -25.23 -20.20 -32.77
N PRO A 8 -24.70 -19.16 -33.42
CA PRO A 8 -23.40 -18.63 -33.05
C PRO A 8 -23.51 -18.14 -31.61
N CYS A 9 -22.81 -18.81 -30.69
CA CYS A 9 -22.64 -18.30 -29.33
C CYS A 9 -21.75 -17.05 -29.44
N THR A 10 -22.35 -15.88 -29.46
CA THR A 10 -21.63 -14.60 -29.45
C THR A 10 -21.05 -14.42 -28.07
N VAL A 11 -19.74 -14.62 -27.95
CA VAL A 11 -19.00 -14.35 -26.71
C VAL A 11 -18.86 -12.85 -26.57
N ASP A 12 -19.25 -12.32 -25.43
CA ASP A 12 -19.02 -10.90 -25.10
C ASP A 12 -17.52 -10.62 -24.95
N THR A 13 -17.02 -9.72 -25.77
CA THR A 13 -15.62 -9.27 -25.77
C THR A 13 -15.48 -7.84 -25.27
N SER A 14 -16.54 -7.20 -24.79
CA SER A 14 -16.58 -5.79 -24.41
C SER A 14 -15.63 -5.44 -23.25
N MET A 15 -15.38 -6.41 -22.37
CA MET A 15 -14.50 -6.26 -21.21
C MET A 15 -13.04 -6.63 -21.50
N HIS A 16 -12.73 -6.90 -22.77
CA HIS A 16 -11.36 -7.25 -23.19
C HIS A 16 -10.81 -6.22 -24.17
N PHE A 17 -9.50 -6.04 -24.15
CA PHE A 17 -8.79 -5.15 -25.08
C PHE A 17 -7.60 -5.87 -25.71
N CYS A 18 -7.11 -5.35 -26.84
CA CYS A 18 -5.90 -5.86 -27.45
C CYS A 18 -4.67 -5.43 -26.64
N PRO A 19 -3.79 -6.37 -26.18
CA PRO A 19 -2.63 -6.03 -25.37
C PRO A 19 -1.35 -5.74 -26.17
N HIS A 20 -1.36 -5.92 -27.49
CA HIS A 20 -0.18 -5.80 -28.33
C HIS A 20 0.30 -4.35 -28.50
N ASP A 21 1.59 -4.09 -28.25
CA ASP A 21 2.18 -2.75 -28.22
C ASP A 21 2.05 -1.98 -29.55
N GLY A 22 2.09 -2.67 -30.67
CA GLY A 22 1.95 -2.07 -32.00
C GLY A 22 0.52 -1.97 -32.52
N CYS A 23 -0.50 -2.12 -31.67
CA CYS A 23 -1.90 -2.08 -32.09
C CYS A 23 -2.55 -0.75 -31.75
N ASP A 24 -3.19 -0.09 -32.73
CA ASP A 24 -3.93 1.16 -32.54
C ASP A 24 -5.09 1.02 -31.52
N TYR A 25 -5.57 -0.19 -31.31
CA TYR A 25 -6.65 -0.52 -30.35
C TYR A 25 -6.13 -1.05 -29.00
N ARG A 26 -4.84 -0.88 -28.73
CA ARG A 26 -4.28 -1.32 -27.45
C ARG A 26 -4.93 -0.61 -26.28
N GLY A 27 -5.41 -1.38 -25.31
CA GLY A 27 -6.02 -0.87 -24.07
C GLY A 27 -7.45 -0.32 -24.21
N TRP A 28 -8.02 -0.27 -25.40
CA TRP A 28 -9.37 0.22 -25.62
C TRP A 28 -10.41 -0.90 -25.50
N LEU A 29 -11.41 -0.69 -24.67
CA LEU A 29 -12.53 -1.62 -24.44
C LEU A 29 -13.70 -1.33 -25.40
N GLY A 30 -14.49 -2.37 -25.70
CA GLY A 30 -15.78 -2.21 -26.37
C GLY A 30 -15.77 -1.82 -27.83
N LEU A 31 -14.60 -1.79 -28.51
CA LEU A 31 -14.49 -1.33 -29.92
C LEU A 31 -14.85 -2.41 -30.96
N GLY A 32 -15.23 -3.63 -30.55
CA GLY A 32 -15.59 -4.71 -31.44
C GLY A 32 -14.46 -5.25 -32.34
N ASN A 33 -13.23 -4.84 -32.05
CA ASN A 33 -12.02 -5.26 -32.78
C ASN A 33 -11.55 -6.67 -32.40
N LEU A 34 -12.11 -7.27 -31.36
CA LEU A 34 -11.77 -8.61 -30.88
C LEU A 34 -12.71 -9.68 -31.43
N ARG A 35 -12.14 -10.80 -31.78
CA ARG A 35 -12.85 -12.03 -32.13
C ARG A 35 -12.53 -13.10 -31.10
N ALA A 36 -13.54 -13.70 -30.51
CA ALA A 36 -13.39 -14.84 -29.64
C ALA A 36 -13.11 -16.10 -30.44
N ASN A 37 -11.99 -16.75 -30.12
CA ASN A 37 -11.62 -18.05 -30.66
C ASN A 37 -12.00 -19.16 -29.65
N GLY A 38 -11.60 -20.41 -29.94
CA GLY A 38 -11.76 -21.52 -29.02
C GLY A 38 -10.77 -21.48 -27.86
N HIS A 39 -10.66 -22.62 -27.19
CA HIS A 39 -9.76 -22.86 -26.09
C HIS A 39 -8.50 -23.60 -26.61
N PRO A 40 -7.33 -22.96 -26.67
CA PRO A 40 -6.13 -23.61 -27.14
C PRO A 40 -5.82 -24.86 -26.31
N SER A 41 -5.49 -25.96 -26.97
CA SER A 41 -5.13 -27.24 -26.33
C SER A 41 -6.19 -27.78 -25.35
N GLY A 42 -7.48 -27.39 -25.52
CA GLY A 42 -8.55 -27.79 -24.61
C GLY A 42 -8.43 -27.21 -23.19
N GLY A 43 -7.59 -26.19 -22.99
CA GLY A 43 -7.41 -25.52 -21.71
C GLY A 43 -8.62 -24.71 -21.25
N PRO A 44 -8.62 -24.24 -20.00
CA PRO A 44 -9.74 -23.50 -19.43
C PRO A 44 -9.90 -22.09 -20.02
N TRP A 45 -8.84 -21.53 -20.61
CA TRP A 45 -8.79 -20.14 -21.06
C TRP A 45 -9.10 -19.98 -22.53
N ARG A 46 -9.91 -18.99 -22.83
CA ARG A 46 -10.27 -18.63 -24.19
C ARG A 46 -9.17 -17.81 -24.86
N GLN A 47 -8.96 -18.04 -26.13
CA GLN A 47 -8.09 -17.20 -26.96
C GLN A 47 -8.91 -16.14 -27.68
N PHE A 48 -8.39 -14.93 -27.75
CA PHE A 48 -8.89 -13.85 -28.59
C PHE A 48 -7.92 -13.56 -29.72
N SER A 49 -8.45 -13.00 -30.81
CA SER A 49 -7.64 -12.40 -31.89
C SER A 49 -8.11 -10.98 -32.15
N CYS A 50 -7.16 -10.07 -32.35
CA CYS A 50 -7.45 -8.70 -32.76
C CYS A 50 -7.57 -8.61 -34.26
N ARG A 51 -8.64 -8.01 -34.78
CA ARG A 51 -8.87 -7.84 -36.24
C ARG A 51 -7.95 -6.80 -36.85
N SER A 52 -7.44 -5.85 -36.06
CA SER A 52 -6.52 -4.80 -36.53
C SER A 52 -5.09 -5.33 -36.70
N CYS A 53 -4.46 -5.79 -35.61
CA CYS A 53 -3.07 -6.23 -35.65
C CYS A 53 -2.89 -7.73 -35.92
N GLN A 54 -3.96 -8.49 -36.07
CA GLN A 54 -3.99 -9.95 -36.29
C GLN A 54 -3.32 -10.75 -35.16
N GLY A 55 -2.98 -10.10 -34.03
CA GLY A 55 -2.36 -10.73 -32.87
C GLY A 55 -3.33 -11.59 -32.06
N TYR A 56 -2.81 -12.66 -31.48
CA TYR A 56 -3.54 -13.58 -30.61
C TYR A 56 -3.12 -13.41 -29.14
N PHE A 57 -4.06 -13.52 -28.23
CA PHE A 57 -3.78 -13.49 -26.79
C PHE A 57 -4.83 -14.28 -26.03
N LEU A 58 -4.50 -14.72 -24.80
CA LEU A 58 -5.47 -15.37 -23.91
C LEU A 58 -6.25 -14.34 -23.10
N GLU A 59 -7.47 -14.66 -22.72
CA GLU A 59 -8.32 -13.81 -21.87
C GLU A 59 -7.67 -13.44 -20.53
N THR A 60 -6.69 -14.25 -20.08
CA THR A 60 -5.92 -14.01 -18.85
C THR A 60 -4.70 -13.11 -19.03
N HIS A 61 -4.45 -12.63 -20.25
CA HIS A 61 -3.29 -11.77 -20.51
C HIS A 61 -3.32 -10.52 -19.63
N GLY A 62 -2.18 -10.19 -19.02
CA GLY A 62 -2.06 -9.06 -18.10
C GLY A 62 -2.65 -9.30 -16.70
N THR A 63 -3.09 -10.50 -16.39
CA THR A 63 -3.57 -10.89 -15.06
C THR A 63 -2.62 -11.88 -14.41
N ILE A 64 -2.75 -12.07 -13.09
CA ILE A 64 -1.98 -13.08 -12.32
C ILE A 64 -2.30 -14.53 -12.76
N PHE A 65 -3.35 -14.73 -13.53
CA PHE A 65 -3.78 -16.05 -14.01
C PHE A 65 -3.11 -16.45 -15.32
N HIS A 66 -2.37 -15.53 -15.96
CA HIS A 66 -1.72 -15.80 -17.24
C HIS A 66 -0.69 -16.92 -17.12
N GLY A 67 -0.77 -17.90 -18.02
CA GLY A 67 0.12 -19.05 -18.03
C GLY A 67 -0.07 -20.07 -16.90
N LYS A 68 -1.08 -19.90 -16.04
CA LYS A 68 -1.36 -20.85 -14.95
C LYS A 68 -2.15 -22.05 -15.47
N ARG A 69 -1.81 -23.23 -14.92
CA ARG A 69 -2.49 -24.49 -15.24
C ARG A 69 -3.64 -24.82 -14.28
N LEU A 70 -3.58 -24.25 -13.07
CA LEU A 70 -4.59 -24.42 -12.02
C LEU A 70 -5.74 -23.45 -12.22
N SER A 71 -6.93 -23.79 -11.71
CA SER A 71 -8.11 -22.97 -11.89
C SER A 71 -8.00 -21.63 -11.15
N VAL A 72 -8.70 -20.62 -11.66
CA VAL A 72 -8.78 -19.29 -11.04
C VAL A 72 -9.32 -19.39 -9.63
N GLU A 73 -10.37 -20.18 -9.44
CA GLU A 73 -11.05 -20.35 -8.16
C GLU A 73 -10.10 -20.88 -7.09
N LEU A 74 -9.21 -21.81 -7.45
CA LEU A 74 -8.21 -22.33 -6.54
C LEU A 74 -7.19 -21.25 -6.16
N ILE A 75 -6.66 -20.52 -7.15
CA ILE A 75 -5.68 -19.45 -6.91
C ILE A 75 -6.30 -18.35 -6.02
N VAL A 76 -7.54 -17.93 -6.32
CA VAL A 76 -8.26 -16.92 -5.53
C VAL A 76 -8.48 -17.41 -4.10
N ARG A 77 -8.90 -18.67 -3.88
CA ARG A 77 -9.07 -19.24 -2.53
C ARG A 77 -7.77 -19.30 -1.75
N VAL A 78 -6.66 -19.68 -2.41
CA VAL A 78 -5.33 -19.69 -1.79
C VAL A 78 -4.94 -18.28 -1.34
N LEU A 79 -5.09 -17.27 -2.20
CA LEU A 79 -4.79 -15.88 -1.86
C LEU A 79 -5.72 -15.35 -0.76
N ALA A 80 -7.00 -15.71 -0.77
CA ALA A 80 -7.96 -15.35 0.29
C ALA A 80 -7.54 -15.93 1.65
N CYS A 81 -7.11 -17.19 1.69
CA CYS A 81 -6.62 -17.81 2.94
C CYS A 81 -5.35 -17.11 3.49
N LEU A 82 -4.45 -16.66 2.60
CA LEU A 82 -3.29 -15.87 3.02
C LEU A 82 -3.71 -14.50 3.58
N ALA A 83 -4.70 -13.86 2.97
CA ALA A 83 -5.27 -12.59 3.45
C ALA A 83 -5.95 -12.73 4.82
N GLU A 84 -6.52 -13.90 5.14
CA GLU A 84 -7.06 -14.22 6.47
C GLU A 84 -6.00 -14.66 7.49
N GLY A 85 -4.72 -14.60 7.12
CA GLY A 85 -3.60 -14.84 8.04
C GLY A 85 -3.10 -16.28 8.11
N LEU A 86 -3.54 -17.17 7.19
CA LEU A 86 -2.91 -18.47 7.05
C LEU A 86 -1.48 -18.30 6.53
N GLY A 87 -0.52 -19.01 7.14
CA GLY A 87 0.86 -19.00 6.64
C GLY A 87 1.00 -19.80 5.35
N ILE A 88 1.99 -19.47 4.50
CA ILE A 88 2.24 -20.07 3.19
C ILE A 88 2.27 -21.61 3.24
N ARG A 89 3.03 -22.19 4.19
CA ARG A 89 3.13 -23.66 4.33
C ARG A 89 1.82 -24.31 4.79
N ALA A 90 1.02 -23.62 5.62
CA ALA A 90 -0.27 -24.13 6.04
C ALA A 90 -1.26 -24.12 4.87
N THR A 91 -1.30 -23.03 4.12
CA THR A 91 -2.11 -22.89 2.90
C THR A 91 -1.73 -23.95 1.87
N ALA A 92 -0.42 -24.14 1.63
CA ALA A 92 0.09 -25.16 0.72
C ALA A 92 -0.42 -26.57 1.07
N ARG A 93 -0.40 -26.93 2.36
CA ARG A 93 -0.92 -28.24 2.82
C ARG A 93 -2.42 -28.39 2.66
N VAL A 94 -3.18 -27.32 2.94
CA VAL A 94 -4.65 -27.35 2.84
C VAL A 94 -5.13 -27.53 1.40
N PHE A 95 -4.45 -26.88 0.46
CA PHE A 95 -4.82 -26.91 -0.96
C PHE A 95 -4.00 -27.90 -1.80
N GLU A 96 -3.13 -28.67 -1.17
CA GLU A 96 -2.25 -29.67 -1.85
C GLU A 96 -1.42 -29.04 -2.99
N VAL A 97 -0.95 -27.80 -2.75
CA VAL A 97 -0.12 -27.03 -3.69
C VAL A 97 1.28 -26.86 -3.11
N ASP A 98 2.31 -26.83 -3.95
CA ASP A 98 3.67 -26.55 -3.48
C ASP A 98 3.78 -25.17 -2.83
N ALA A 99 4.54 -25.06 -1.74
CA ALA A 99 4.68 -23.82 -0.97
C ALA A 99 5.36 -22.70 -1.76
N ASN A 100 6.27 -23.02 -2.69
CA ASN A 100 6.91 -22.04 -3.56
C ASN A 100 5.90 -21.51 -4.59
N THR A 101 4.99 -22.36 -5.07
CA THR A 101 3.89 -21.93 -5.96
C THR A 101 2.96 -20.96 -5.26
N VAL A 102 2.60 -21.23 -3.99
CA VAL A 102 1.79 -20.30 -3.17
C VAL A 102 2.52 -18.97 -2.97
N LEU A 103 3.83 -19.01 -2.68
CA LEU A 103 4.66 -17.82 -2.53
C LEU A 103 4.73 -17.01 -3.84
N GLN A 104 4.91 -17.70 -4.97
CA GLN A 104 4.95 -17.06 -6.29
C GLN A 104 3.62 -16.34 -6.60
N TRP A 105 2.48 -16.97 -6.35
CA TRP A 105 1.17 -16.32 -6.54
C TRP A 105 0.98 -15.10 -5.66
N LEU A 106 1.46 -15.17 -4.41
CA LEU A 106 1.41 -14.02 -3.50
C LEU A 106 2.25 -12.86 -4.02
N VAL A 107 3.47 -13.12 -4.53
CA VAL A 107 4.35 -12.10 -5.10
C VAL A 107 3.72 -11.47 -6.34
N GLU A 108 3.25 -12.29 -7.29
CA GLU A 108 2.59 -11.82 -8.51
C GLU A 108 1.34 -11.00 -8.20
N ALA A 109 0.51 -11.44 -7.23
CA ALA A 109 -0.65 -10.69 -6.77
C ALA A 109 -0.26 -9.34 -6.14
N ALA A 110 0.80 -9.31 -5.36
CA ALA A 110 1.30 -8.08 -4.75
C ALA A 110 1.83 -7.09 -5.80
N GLU A 111 2.52 -7.57 -6.83
CA GLU A 111 3.01 -6.74 -7.95
C GLU A 111 1.85 -6.17 -8.76
N GLN A 112 0.85 -6.98 -9.08
CA GLN A 112 -0.36 -6.56 -9.77
C GLN A 112 -1.13 -5.52 -8.95
N LEU A 113 -1.28 -5.75 -7.65
CA LEU A 113 -1.94 -4.82 -6.74
C LEU A 113 -1.19 -3.48 -6.64
N ARG A 114 0.15 -3.50 -6.62
CA ARG A 114 0.96 -2.27 -6.64
C ARG A 114 0.74 -1.47 -7.93
N ALA A 115 0.70 -2.14 -9.08
CA ALA A 115 0.43 -1.49 -10.37
C ALA A 115 -0.98 -0.88 -10.39
N PHE A 116 -1.99 -1.62 -9.94
CA PHE A 116 -3.36 -1.16 -9.79
C PHE A 116 -3.47 0.03 -8.84
N THR A 117 -2.83 -0.04 -7.68
CA THR A 117 -2.84 1.04 -6.68
C THR A 117 -2.26 2.33 -7.25
N ARG A 118 -1.15 2.27 -8.00
CA ARG A 118 -0.54 3.44 -8.64
C ARG A 118 -1.47 4.09 -9.68
N TYR A 119 -2.26 3.29 -10.38
CA TYR A 119 -3.23 3.79 -11.35
C TYR A 119 -4.47 4.39 -10.66
N PHE A 120 -4.94 3.77 -9.58
CA PHE A 120 -6.19 4.12 -8.92
C PHE A 120 -6.04 5.24 -7.89
N LEU A 121 -4.91 5.27 -7.16
CA LEU A 121 -4.60 6.31 -6.18
C LEU A 121 -3.86 7.46 -6.87
N CYS A 122 -4.63 8.31 -7.51
CA CYS A 122 -4.15 9.58 -8.08
C CYS A 122 -5.20 10.66 -7.81
N ASP A 123 -4.75 11.89 -7.61
CA ASP A 123 -5.57 13.05 -7.37
C ASP A 123 -6.59 12.88 -6.21
N VAL A 124 -6.15 12.20 -5.14
CA VAL A 124 -6.99 11.90 -4.00
C VAL A 124 -7.18 13.14 -3.13
N HIS A 125 -8.43 13.48 -2.84
CA HIS A 125 -8.78 14.57 -1.92
C HIS A 125 -9.07 14.00 -0.53
N VAL A 126 -8.29 14.40 0.46
CA VAL A 126 -8.47 14.01 1.86
C VAL A 126 -8.40 15.24 2.76
N THR A 127 -9.18 15.24 3.84
CA THR A 127 -9.20 16.32 4.81
C THR A 127 -8.22 16.09 5.96
N GLN A 128 -7.91 14.83 6.23
CA GLN A 128 -7.03 14.44 7.32
C GLN A 128 -6.32 13.12 7.03
N LEU A 129 -5.19 12.90 7.68
CA LEU A 129 -4.34 11.72 7.53
C LEU A 129 -3.82 11.25 8.88
N GLN A 130 -3.76 9.94 9.05
CA GLN A 130 -3.07 9.33 10.19
C GLN A 130 -1.85 8.53 9.72
N LEU A 131 -0.73 8.74 10.41
CA LEU A 131 0.56 8.07 10.17
C LEU A 131 0.97 7.30 11.40
N ASP A 132 1.45 6.07 11.22
CA ASP A 132 2.03 5.27 12.30
C ASP A 132 3.02 4.26 11.75
N GLU A 133 3.85 3.69 12.61
CA GLU A 133 4.77 2.61 12.28
C GLU A 133 4.61 1.41 13.20
N LEU A 134 4.43 0.26 12.57
CA LEU A 134 4.24 -1.03 13.20
C LEU A 134 5.56 -1.80 13.20
N TYR A 135 6.02 -2.23 14.38
CA TYR A 135 7.16 -3.11 14.48
C TYR A 135 6.85 -4.49 13.87
N ALA A 136 7.65 -4.92 12.89
CA ALA A 136 7.53 -6.22 12.25
C ALA A 136 8.60 -7.20 12.75
N ILE A 137 8.20 -8.43 13.05
CA ILE A 137 9.08 -9.52 13.45
C ILE A 137 9.49 -10.29 12.19
N LEU A 138 10.10 -9.61 11.22
CA LEU A 138 10.63 -10.28 10.03
C LEU A 138 12.00 -10.86 10.38
N ARG A 139 12.16 -12.18 10.28
CA ARG A 139 13.47 -12.83 10.34
C ARG A 139 13.99 -13.02 8.92
N GLY A 140 15.02 -12.27 8.55
CA GLY A 140 15.70 -12.37 7.24
C GLY A 140 16.88 -13.32 7.21
N VAL A 141 16.97 -14.30 8.15
CA VAL A 141 18.14 -15.17 8.30
C VAL A 141 17.76 -16.60 8.00
N ARG A 142 18.50 -17.24 7.09
CA ARG A 142 18.36 -18.67 6.82
C ARG A 142 18.85 -19.47 8.01
N GLU A 143 18.06 -20.44 8.44
CA GLU A 143 18.41 -21.41 9.49
C GLU A 143 19.72 -22.11 9.15
N GLY A 144 20.67 -22.13 10.09
CA GLY A 144 21.94 -22.88 9.96
C GLY A 144 23.16 -22.05 9.51
N GLN A 145 23.03 -20.78 9.13
CA GLN A 145 24.18 -19.96 8.70
C GLN A 145 24.78 -19.06 9.77
N ILE A 146 23.99 -18.64 10.74
CA ILE A 146 24.43 -17.83 11.89
C ILE A 146 23.62 -18.20 13.13
N SER A 147 24.22 -18.01 14.34
CA SER A 147 23.52 -18.25 15.59
C SER A 147 22.38 -17.24 15.78
N GLU A 148 21.35 -17.62 16.57
CA GLU A 148 20.20 -16.74 16.86
C GLU A 148 20.62 -15.40 17.48
N GLU A 149 21.67 -15.42 18.35
CA GLU A 149 22.24 -14.21 18.94
C GLU A 149 22.98 -13.34 17.91
N GLN A 150 23.71 -13.93 16.98
CA GLN A 150 24.39 -13.20 15.89
C GLN A 150 23.36 -12.59 14.93
N ALA A 151 22.29 -13.33 14.60
CA ALA A 151 21.20 -12.82 13.81
C ALA A 151 20.48 -11.64 14.48
N LEU A 152 20.23 -11.73 15.79
CA LEU A 152 19.66 -10.64 16.58
C LEU A 152 20.55 -9.41 16.60
N ARG A 153 21.87 -9.56 16.79
CA ARG A 153 22.85 -8.46 16.78
C ARG A 153 22.97 -7.78 15.41
N LEU A 154 22.89 -8.55 14.32
CA LEU A 154 22.96 -8.03 12.96
C LEU A 154 21.65 -7.35 12.53
N LEU A 155 20.50 -7.78 13.07
CA LEU A 155 19.19 -7.22 12.75
C LEU A 155 18.76 -6.08 13.69
N GLU A 156 19.40 -5.93 14.85
CA GLU A 156 19.05 -4.90 15.85
C GLU A 156 19.10 -3.46 15.33
N PRO A 157 20.11 -3.02 14.55
CA PRO A 157 20.13 -1.69 13.96
C PRO A 157 19.16 -1.53 12.77
N ALA A 158 18.71 -2.62 12.17
CA ALA A 158 17.93 -2.64 10.92
C ALA A 158 16.58 -3.38 11.06
N ARG A 159 16.01 -3.43 12.27
CA ARG A 159 14.69 -4.05 12.47
C ARG A 159 13.69 -3.45 11.51
N PRO A 160 13.01 -4.27 10.70
CA PRO A 160 12.00 -3.76 9.77
C PRO A 160 10.77 -3.29 10.53
N TRP A 161 10.28 -2.15 10.12
CA TRP A 161 9.00 -1.58 10.54
C TRP A 161 8.09 -1.51 9.34
N VAL A 162 6.81 -1.72 9.53
CA VAL A 162 5.79 -1.45 8.53
C VAL A 162 5.27 -0.04 8.80
N TRP A 163 5.42 0.82 7.84
CA TRP A 163 4.98 2.20 7.87
C TRP A 163 3.67 2.30 7.13
N THR A 164 2.70 2.95 7.72
CA THR A 164 1.35 3.07 7.18
C THR A 164 0.87 4.51 7.21
N ALA A 165 0.08 4.88 6.20
CA ALA A 165 -0.65 6.14 6.13
C ALA A 165 -2.07 5.88 5.66
N ILE A 166 -3.06 6.36 6.40
CA ILE A 166 -4.48 6.13 6.12
C ILE A 166 -5.25 7.44 6.15
N ASP A 167 -6.24 7.57 5.24
CA ASP A 167 -7.34 8.50 5.43
C ASP A 167 -8.38 7.86 6.37
N PRO A 168 -8.56 8.37 7.59
CA PRO A 168 -9.50 7.77 8.54
C PRO A 168 -10.98 7.94 8.13
N VAL A 169 -11.31 8.86 7.23
CA VAL A 169 -12.69 9.11 6.78
C VAL A 169 -13.13 8.03 5.80
N SER A 170 -12.35 7.79 4.77
CA SER A 170 -12.63 6.76 3.76
C SER A 170 -12.07 5.38 4.14
N THR A 171 -11.21 5.29 5.16
CA THR A 171 -10.40 4.12 5.51
C THR A 171 -9.42 3.71 4.41
N LEU A 172 -9.10 4.61 3.49
CA LEU A 172 -8.21 4.34 2.37
C LEU A 172 -6.75 4.33 2.82
N LEU A 173 -6.05 3.23 2.56
CA LEU A 173 -4.61 3.09 2.79
C LEU A 173 -3.87 3.81 1.66
N LEU A 174 -3.22 4.95 1.97
CA LEU A 174 -2.55 5.80 0.98
C LEU A 174 -1.08 5.44 0.78
N ALA A 175 -0.43 4.94 1.82
CA ALA A 175 0.93 4.44 1.72
C ALA A 175 1.17 3.27 2.67
N ILE A 176 1.98 2.31 2.20
CA ILE A 176 2.52 1.22 3.00
C ILE A 176 3.96 0.96 2.56
N GLU A 177 4.89 0.99 3.51
CA GLU A 177 6.31 0.74 3.27
C GLU A 177 6.92 -0.13 4.34
N VAL A 178 7.99 -0.85 3.99
CA VAL A 178 8.74 -1.67 4.93
C VAL A 178 10.19 -1.20 4.96
N GLY A 179 10.69 -0.87 6.15
CA GLY A 179 12.06 -0.41 6.31
C GLY A 179 12.42 -0.04 7.75
N PRO A 180 13.65 0.42 8.01
CA PRO A 180 14.09 0.80 9.34
C PRO A 180 13.34 2.04 9.89
N ARG A 181 13.30 2.20 11.20
CA ARG A 181 12.68 3.38 11.84
C ARG A 181 13.62 4.57 11.80
N THR A 182 13.65 5.25 10.66
CA THR A 182 14.54 6.39 10.37
C THR A 182 13.76 7.58 9.81
N VAL A 183 14.39 8.76 9.86
CA VAL A 183 13.85 9.98 9.23
C VAL A 183 13.68 9.79 7.71
N ALA A 184 14.63 9.09 7.06
CA ALA A 184 14.57 8.82 5.62
C ALA A 184 13.33 8.00 5.25
N MET A 185 12.94 7.01 6.08
CA MET A 185 11.72 6.26 5.85
C MET A 185 10.46 7.12 6.07
N ALA A 186 10.44 7.97 7.09
CA ALA A 186 9.35 8.93 7.27
C ALA A 186 9.20 9.85 6.06
N GLN A 187 10.33 10.36 5.52
CA GLN A 187 10.33 11.16 4.29
C GLN A 187 9.77 10.39 3.09
N ARG A 188 10.17 9.13 2.94
CA ARG A 188 9.69 8.26 1.86
C ARG A 188 8.17 8.03 1.94
N VAL A 189 7.65 7.71 3.12
CA VAL A 189 6.21 7.50 3.33
C VAL A 189 5.41 8.77 3.08
N VAL A 190 5.85 9.91 3.63
CA VAL A 190 5.19 11.21 3.40
C VAL A 190 5.25 11.57 1.92
N HIS A 191 6.38 11.33 1.23
CA HIS A 191 6.51 11.57 -0.21
C HIS A 191 5.51 10.72 -1.03
N GLN A 192 5.34 9.45 -0.68
CA GLN A 192 4.34 8.58 -1.34
C GLN A 192 2.91 9.12 -1.13
N VAL A 193 2.58 9.51 0.11
CA VAL A 193 1.27 10.12 0.39
C VAL A 193 1.06 11.36 -0.46
N VAL A 194 2.03 12.29 -0.47
CA VAL A 194 1.92 13.52 -1.27
C VAL A 194 1.79 13.23 -2.76
N GLY A 195 2.47 12.18 -3.25
CA GLY A 195 2.41 11.76 -4.65
C GLY A 195 1.04 11.23 -5.11
N VAL A 196 0.15 10.85 -4.20
CA VAL A 196 -1.22 10.40 -4.51
C VAL A 196 -2.27 11.46 -4.23
N LEU A 197 -1.91 12.53 -3.50
CA LEU A 197 -2.83 13.63 -3.23
C LEU A 197 -3.07 14.49 -4.47
N ALA A 198 -4.27 15.03 -4.59
CA ALA A 198 -4.61 16.01 -5.60
C ALA A 198 -3.75 17.28 -5.46
N PRO A 199 -3.42 17.95 -6.57
CA PRO A 199 -2.67 19.21 -6.54
C PRO A 199 -3.34 20.24 -5.62
N GLY A 200 -2.57 20.81 -4.68
CA GLY A 200 -3.08 21.77 -3.70
C GLY A 200 -3.83 21.16 -2.51
N CYS A 201 -4.03 19.87 -2.46
CA CYS A 201 -4.60 19.20 -1.29
C CYS A 201 -3.66 19.31 -0.09
N MET A 202 -4.13 19.86 1.02
CA MET A 202 -3.37 20.05 2.26
C MET A 202 -4.17 19.50 3.45
N PRO A 203 -4.06 18.20 3.73
CA PRO A 203 -4.78 17.58 4.83
C PRO A 203 -4.20 17.96 6.19
N ALA A 204 -4.99 17.80 7.25
CA ALA A 204 -4.49 17.80 8.61
C ALA A 204 -3.78 16.46 8.90
N TRP A 205 -2.56 16.53 9.41
CA TRP A 205 -1.70 15.38 9.69
C TRP A 205 -1.78 15.00 11.15
N PHE A 206 -1.93 13.69 11.41
CA PHE A 206 -1.92 13.13 12.75
C PHE A 206 -0.93 11.96 12.83
N SER A 207 -0.12 11.92 13.87
CA SER A 207 0.79 10.80 14.12
C SER A 207 1.00 10.57 15.61
N ASP A 208 1.76 9.53 15.92
CA ASP A 208 2.36 9.37 17.25
C ASP A 208 3.48 10.42 17.49
N GLY A 209 4.21 10.27 18.59
CA GLY A 209 5.32 11.17 18.96
C GLY A 209 6.61 10.99 18.17
N PHE A 210 6.65 10.23 17.06
CA PHE A 210 7.87 10.03 16.28
C PHE A 210 8.35 11.33 15.63
N LYS A 211 9.57 11.73 15.96
CA LYS A 211 10.14 13.03 15.54
C LYS A 211 10.43 13.13 14.04
N GLY A 212 10.55 11.99 13.35
CA GLY A 212 10.89 11.93 11.93
C GLY A 212 9.82 12.47 11.00
N TYR A 213 8.54 12.47 11.41
CA TYR A 213 7.45 13.01 10.60
C TYR A 213 7.49 14.52 10.46
N LEU A 214 7.97 15.23 11.49
CA LEU A 214 8.06 16.71 11.44
C LEU A 214 8.87 17.21 10.25
N PRO A 215 10.16 16.84 10.07
CA PRO A 215 10.93 17.29 8.91
C PRO A 215 10.40 16.72 7.59
N ALA A 216 9.79 15.53 7.60
CA ALA A 216 9.21 14.92 6.40
C ALA A 216 8.02 15.73 5.87
N ILE A 217 7.07 16.09 6.74
CA ILE A 217 5.90 16.90 6.40
C ILE A 217 6.33 18.32 6.00
N LEU A 218 7.23 18.91 6.78
CA LEU A 218 7.72 20.26 6.52
C LEU A 218 8.48 20.38 5.20
N GLY A 219 9.15 19.31 4.75
CA GLY A 219 9.83 19.27 3.45
C GLY A 219 8.88 19.38 2.25
N HIS A 220 7.61 18.99 2.40
CA HIS A 220 6.59 19.10 1.35
C HIS A 220 5.68 20.31 1.51
N PHE A 221 5.37 20.70 2.77
CA PHE A 221 4.43 21.75 3.10
C PHE A 221 5.09 22.92 3.84
N GLY A 222 6.32 23.20 3.49
CA GLY A 222 7.08 24.32 4.02
C GLY A 222 7.74 25.13 2.94
N VAL A 223 8.22 26.31 3.33
CA VAL A 223 8.99 27.22 2.48
C VAL A 223 10.36 27.44 3.12
N TRP A 224 11.43 27.32 2.34
CA TRP A 224 12.78 27.67 2.78
C TRP A 224 12.92 29.18 2.84
N THR A 225 13.10 29.75 4.04
CA THR A 225 13.14 31.18 4.25
C THR A 225 14.43 31.63 4.93
N HIS A 226 14.82 32.84 4.64
CA HIS A 226 15.86 33.58 5.34
C HIS A 226 15.17 34.57 6.30
N PRO A 227 15.01 34.23 7.59
CA PRO A 227 14.31 35.11 8.52
C PRO A 227 15.00 36.46 8.63
N GLU A 228 14.23 37.53 8.66
CA GLU A 228 14.73 38.86 8.89
C GLU A 228 15.29 38.99 10.31
N ARG A 229 16.25 39.88 10.49
CA ARG A 229 16.77 40.20 11.82
C ARG A 229 15.68 40.85 12.66
N ARG A 230 15.49 40.38 13.88
CA ARG A 230 14.56 41.01 14.84
C ARG A 230 15.14 42.26 15.48
N GLN A 231 16.46 42.41 15.45
CA GLN A 231 17.24 43.53 16.02
C GLN A 231 18.37 43.86 15.07
N ASP A 232 18.78 45.11 15.01
CA ASP A 232 19.89 45.58 14.15
C ASP A 232 21.26 45.03 14.55
N GLN A 233 21.40 44.57 15.80
CA GLN A 233 22.61 43.98 16.33
C GLN A 233 22.43 42.46 16.60
N GLY A 234 23.54 41.71 16.46
CA GLY A 234 23.58 40.26 16.71
C GLY A 234 23.78 39.42 15.45
N PRO A 235 23.95 38.08 15.59
CA PRO A 235 24.15 37.17 14.45
C PRO A 235 22.91 37.11 13.57
N ARG A 236 23.14 36.96 12.25
CA ARG A 236 22.04 36.76 11.30
C ARG A 236 21.32 35.43 11.58
N PRO A 237 19.99 35.38 11.61
CA PRO A 237 19.25 34.11 11.74
C PRO A 237 19.65 33.16 10.61
N LYS A 238 19.83 31.90 10.94
CA LYS A 238 20.11 30.87 9.92
C LYS A 238 18.85 30.60 9.09
N PRO A 239 19.01 30.35 7.77
CA PRO A 239 17.92 29.89 6.93
C PRO A 239 17.26 28.65 7.51
N ARG A 240 15.95 28.55 7.40
CA ARG A 240 15.17 27.41 7.90
C ARG A 240 13.88 27.21 7.14
N TRP A 241 13.37 26.00 7.19
CA TRP A 241 12.03 25.68 6.73
C TRP A 241 10.97 26.28 7.65
N MET A 242 10.01 26.98 7.07
CA MET A 242 8.83 27.49 7.76
C MET A 242 7.59 26.78 7.20
N PRO A 243 6.65 26.34 8.07
CA PRO A 243 5.43 25.71 7.61
C PRO A 243 4.57 26.69 6.82
N LEU A 244 3.86 26.18 5.81
CA LEU A 244 2.81 26.95 5.16
C LEU A 244 1.73 27.30 6.20
N PRO A 245 1.08 28.48 6.10
CA PRO A 245 0.11 28.94 7.11
C PRO A 245 -1.06 27.98 7.33
N GLN A 246 -1.45 27.25 6.29
CA GLN A 246 -2.58 26.30 6.32
C GLN A 246 -2.17 24.91 6.82
N LEU A 247 -0.87 24.64 6.99
CA LEU A 247 -0.40 23.32 7.43
C LEU A 247 -0.86 23.04 8.86
N LEU A 248 -1.61 21.95 9.02
CA LEU A 248 -2.04 21.44 10.32
C LEU A 248 -1.34 20.12 10.61
N TYR A 249 -0.66 20.05 11.74
CA TYR A 249 -0.05 18.80 12.21
C TYR A 249 -0.15 18.68 13.72
N ALA A 250 -0.75 17.60 14.19
CA ALA A 250 -0.86 17.29 15.60
C ALA A 250 -0.35 15.87 15.91
N GLN A 251 0.13 15.68 17.12
CA GLN A 251 0.68 14.42 17.63
C GLN A 251 -0.11 13.93 18.84
N VAL A 252 -0.33 12.62 18.90
CA VAL A 252 -0.83 11.89 20.05
C VAL A 252 0.35 11.28 20.79
N VAL A 253 0.78 11.90 21.88
CA VAL A 253 1.94 11.46 22.64
C VAL A 253 1.48 10.65 23.84
N LYS A 254 1.78 9.34 23.83
CA LYS A 254 1.46 8.43 24.96
C LYS A 254 2.59 8.45 25.97
N GLN A 255 2.24 8.66 27.23
CA GLN A 255 3.16 8.50 28.36
C GLN A 255 3.12 7.09 28.91
N TYR A 256 4.29 6.49 29.04
CA TYR A 256 4.42 5.13 29.56
C TYR A 256 5.08 5.12 30.95
N ARG A 257 4.50 4.37 31.89
CA ARG A 257 5.14 4.03 33.15
C ARG A 257 5.03 2.51 33.34
N ARG A 258 6.17 1.84 33.57
CA ARG A 258 6.22 0.36 33.69
C ARG A 258 5.48 -0.37 32.56
N LYS A 259 5.71 0.04 31.31
CA LYS A 259 5.09 -0.50 30.09
C LYS A 259 3.55 -0.31 29.98
N ARG A 260 2.94 0.47 30.86
CA ARG A 260 1.51 0.83 30.79
C ARG A 260 1.36 2.29 30.38
N VAL A 261 0.37 2.59 29.57
CA VAL A 261 -0.01 3.97 29.24
C VAL A 261 -0.64 4.59 30.48
N VAL A 262 -0.03 5.66 30.99
CA VAL A 262 -0.50 6.41 32.17
C VAL A 262 -1.08 7.77 31.82
N GLY A 263 -0.89 8.23 30.58
CA GLY A 263 -1.42 9.49 30.09
C GLY A 263 -1.29 9.58 28.60
N VAL A 264 -2.14 10.42 28.00
CA VAL A 264 -2.11 10.78 26.57
C VAL A 264 -2.13 12.30 26.50
N HIS A 265 -1.20 12.89 25.74
CA HIS A 265 -1.19 14.32 25.47
C HIS A 265 -1.38 14.56 23.99
N HIS A 266 -2.12 15.59 23.66
CA HIS A 266 -2.21 16.10 22.32
C HIS A 266 -1.24 17.29 22.18
N ARG A 267 -0.42 17.26 21.15
CA ARG A 267 0.55 18.32 20.85
C ARG A 267 0.30 18.81 19.44
N VAL A 268 -0.16 20.05 19.30
CA VAL A 268 -0.19 20.72 18.00
C VAL A 268 1.23 21.16 17.66
N VAL A 269 1.73 20.73 16.52
CA VAL A 269 3.09 20.99 16.01
C VAL A 269 3.05 22.15 15.02
N PHE A 270 2.10 22.12 14.09
CA PHE A 270 1.83 23.18 13.13
C PHE A 270 0.35 23.54 13.13
N GLY A 271 0.04 24.83 12.94
CA GLY A 271 -1.30 25.36 13.04
C GLY A 271 -1.71 25.69 14.47
N THR A 272 -3.02 25.87 14.70
CA THR A 272 -3.62 26.13 16.01
C THR A 272 -4.51 24.97 16.43
N LEU A 273 -4.80 24.87 17.74
CA LEU A 273 -5.69 23.83 18.26
C LEU A 273 -7.09 24.00 17.67
N GLU A 274 -7.59 25.23 17.60
CA GLU A 274 -8.91 25.56 17.06
C GLU A 274 -9.05 25.13 15.60
N ALA A 275 -8.01 25.37 14.78
CA ALA A 275 -8.01 24.95 13.38
C ALA A 275 -8.02 23.43 13.23
N VAL A 276 -7.27 22.71 14.06
CA VAL A 276 -7.25 21.24 14.08
C VAL A 276 -8.62 20.70 14.53
N GLU A 277 -9.20 21.27 15.59
CA GLU A 277 -10.52 20.85 16.09
C GLU A 277 -11.63 21.17 15.08
N HIS A 278 -11.52 22.27 14.34
CA HIS A 278 -12.47 22.60 13.27
C HIS A 278 -12.51 21.53 12.18
N VAL A 279 -11.35 21.05 11.72
CA VAL A 279 -11.27 19.95 10.73
C VAL A 279 -11.89 18.66 11.29
N LEU A 280 -11.62 18.34 12.54
CA LEU A 280 -12.12 17.11 13.17
C LEU A 280 -13.61 17.17 13.49
N ALA A 281 -14.15 18.38 13.77
CA ALA A 281 -15.56 18.59 14.09
C ALA A 281 -16.49 18.16 12.94
N ALA A 282 -16.05 18.26 11.69
CA ALA A 282 -16.80 17.79 10.53
C ALA A 282 -17.13 16.28 10.59
N CYS A 283 -16.31 15.50 11.30
CA CYS A 283 -16.52 14.07 11.53
C CYS A 283 -16.99 13.76 12.96
N GLY A 284 -17.17 14.75 13.82
CA GLY A 284 -17.48 14.55 15.24
C GLY A 284 -16.31 13.93 16.05
N TRP A 285 -15.07 14.10 15.60
CA TRP A 285 -13.89 13.45 16.20
C TRP A 285 -13.08 14.44 17.04
N LYS A 286 -12.22 13.85 17.87
CA LYS A 286 -11.14 14.53 18.60
C LYS A 286 -9.79 14.06 18.04
N ILE A 287 -8.71 14.76 18.37
CA ILE A 287 -7.35 14.37 18.00
C ILE A 287 -7.08 12.93 18.48
N ASN A 288 -6.86 12.02 17.55
CA ASN A 288 -6.59 10.61 17.82
C ASN A 288 -5.79 9.95 16.69
N THR A 289 -5.27 8.75 16.97
CA THR A 289 -4.60 7.84 16.03
C THR A 289 -5.27 6.47 15.99
N SER A 290 -6.53 6.38 16.43
CA SER A 290 -7.22 5.11 16.65
C SER A 290 -7.46 4.31 15.37
N PHE A 291 -7.69 4.98 14.25
CA PHE A 291 -7.93 4.29 12.97
C PHE A 291 -6.67 3.60 12.47
N ILE A 292 -5.52 4.28 12.49
CA ILE A 292 -4.26 3.69 12.08
C ILE A 292 -3.78 2.62 13.06
N GLU A 293 -4.04 2.79 14.35
CA GLU A 293 -3.73 1.76 15.36
C GLU A 293 -4.58 0.50 15.13
N ARG A 294 -5.85 0.65 14.73
CA ARG A 294 -6.72 -0.46 14.35
C ARG A 294 -6.23 -1.16 13.09
N LEU A 295 -5.84 -0.40 12.06
CA LEU A 295 -5.22 -0.96 10.86
C LEU A 295 -3.95 -1.75 11.20
N ASN A 296 -3.09 -1.21 12.05
CA ASN A 296 -1.88 -1.88 12.50
C ASN A 296 -2.17 -3.17 13.29
N LEU A 297 -3.27 -3.21 14.04
CA LEU A 297 -3.73 -4.43 14.72
C LEU A 297 -4.21 -5.48 13.71
N ASP A 298 -4.98 -5.09 12.70
CA ASP A 298 -5.43 -5.97 11.62
C ASP A 298 -4.24 -6.55 10.84
N ILE A 299 -3.24 -5.74 10.51
CA ILE A 299 -1.99 -6.20 9.87
C ILE A 299 -1.29 -7.24 10.76
N ARG A 300 -1.19 -7.01 12.09
CA ARG A 300 -0.59 -8.00 13.01
C ARG A 300 -1.36 -9.31 13.08
N GLN A 301 -2.67 -9.26 13.00
CA GLN A 301 -3.52 -10.45 13.06
C GLN A 301 -3.49 -11.26 11.77
N ARG A 302 -3.51 -10.58 10.63
CA ARG A 302 -3.65 -11.20 9.30
C ARG A 302 -2.32 -11.50 8.62
N VAL A 303 -1.25 -10.76 8.91
CA VAL A 303 0.07 -10.99 8.31
C VAL A 303 0.95 -11.76 9.28
N ALA A 304 1.04 -13.07 9.09
CA ALA A 304 1.80 -13.97 9.97
C ALA A 304 3.26 -13.55 10.17
N ALA A 305 3.91 -13.03 9.12
CA ALA A 305 5.29 -12.53 9.17
C ALA A 305 5.46 -11.29 10.08
N VAL A 306 4.40 -10.52 10.32
CA VAL A 306 4.41 -9.32 11.16
C VAL A 306 3.97 -9.63 12.59
N GLY A 307 2.97 -10.49 12.76
CA GLY A 307 2.31 -10.74 14.04
C GLY A 307 2.86 -11.89 14.86
N ARG A 308 3.59 -12.83 14.25
CA ARG A 308 4.06 -14.06 14.91
C ARG A 308 5.56 -14.23 14.72
N ARG A 309 6.20 -14.92 15.68
CA ARG A 309 7.49 -15.55 15.41
C ARG A 309 7.25 -16.69 14.41
N VAL A 310 7.42 -16.43 13.14
CA VAL A 310 7.43 -17.48 12.13
C VAL A 310 8.82 -18.10 12.14
N ASN A 311 8.91 -19.40 12.37
CA ASN A 311 10.11 -20.13 12.07
C ASN A 311 10.35 -19.96 10.56
N THR A 312 11.55 -19.50 10.23
CA THR A 312 11.98 -19.15 8.87
C THR A 312 11.61 -20.20 7.83
N LEU A 313 11.24 -19.68 6.69
CA LEU A 313 11.20 -20.43 5.44
C LEU A 313 12.59 -20.84 5.00
#